data_ac71da073b244801ed03c8356346db99
#
_entry.id   ac71da073b244801ed03c8356346db99
#
_cell.length_a   1.000
_cell.length_b   1.000
_cell.length_c   1.000
_cell.angle_alpha   90.00
_cell.angle_beta   90.00
_cell.angle_gamma   90.00
#
_symmetry.space_group_name_H-M   'P 1'
#
loop_
_entity.id
_entity.type
_entity.pdbx_description
1 polymer ?
#
loop_
_entity_poly.entity_id
_entity_poly.type
_entity_poly.pdbx_seq_one_letter_code
_entity_poly.pdbx_strand_id
1 'polypeptide(L)'
;FYGEHPHYGSLMPLGMPYLTNGQLEFIRQWIVAGAPETGVVADSSLFDDTTRFVEVEFAPLTPPENGIQVHVGPFEVQPHYEREFLNFVNIDTLDEVYIKQYEISMRSGSHHFILYTFTNVVPPMLVPNPGEYRDYRDANGNYIINNLAITSYHVYFAGTQWPYMNYHFPPGVALKVDINNGLDQNSHYINRTDEVQIGEVYTNIYFADPSEVEHEAQVMFINKTDFELPPHEITTLEHTISVGERIHIFQLFSHAHEHMLEFSVEIVGGDRDGELVYFAYDWEHPPILDLDPPITLEAGEGLKLNATYDNWTDKTLRFGLLGEDEMMILFGYYYTD
;
A
#
# COMPACT_ATOMS: atom_id res chain seq x y z
N PHE A 1 -11.81 -8.67 -7.93
CA PHE A 1 -13.22 -8.36 -8.14
C PHE A 1 -13.45 -6.92 -7.72
N TYR A 2 -13.43 -6.01 -8.68
CA TYR A 2 -13.82 -4.62 -8.42
C TYR A 2 -15.32 -4.60 -8.17
N GLY A 3 -15.73 -4.41 -6.92
CA GLY A 3 -17.10 -4.22 -6.55
C GLY A 3 -17.71 -2.98 -7.19
N GLU A 4 -19.02 -2.82 -7.11
CA GLU A 4 -19.70 -1.61 -7.51
C GLU A 4 -19.42 -0.52 -6.47
N HIS A 5 -18.76 0.57 -6.88
CA HIS A 5 -18.52 1.69 -5.97
C HIS A 5 -19.82 2.47 -5.76
N PRO A 6 -20.22 2.80 -4.51
CA PRO A 6 -21.52 3.40 -4.23
C PRO A 6 -21.79 4.73 -4.95
N HIS A 7 -20.73 5.50 -5.25
CA HIS A 7 -20.83 6.79 -5.93
C HIS A 7 -20.36 6.78 -7.38
N TYR A 8 -19.44 5.91 -7.74
CA TYR A 8 -18.85 5.86 -9.09
C TYR A 8 -19.36 4.68 -9.92
N GLY A 9 -20.09 3.74 -9.31
CA GLY A 9 -20.66 2.57 -9.98
C GLY A 9 -19.59 1.50 -10.28
N SER A 10 -19.91 0.68 -11.29
CA SER A 10 -19.04 -0.43 -11.67
C SER A 10 -17.87 0.00 -12.53
N LEU A 11 -16.76 -0.75 -12.45
CA LEU A 11 -15.61 -0.56 -13.33
C LEU A 11 -16.02 -0.65 -14.80
N MET A 12 -15.57 0.30 -15.59
CA MET A 12 -15.86 0.38 -17.02
C MET A 12 -14.64 -0.01 -17.88
N PRO A 13 -14.86 -0.65 -19.02
CA PRO A 13 -16.13 -1.05 -19.64
C PRO A 13 -16.80 -2.25 -18.94
N LEU A 14 -18.07 -2.09 -18.57
CA LEU A 14 -18.81 -3.10 -17.81
C LEU A 14 -18.85 -4.45 -18.52
N GLY A 15 -18.32 -5.50 -17.88
CA GLY A 15 -18.29 -6.86 -18.41
C GLY A 15 -17.43 -7.04 -19.68
N MET A 16 -16.60 -6.06 -20.00
CA MET A 16 -15.67 -6.08 -21.17
C MET A 16 -14.22 -6.12 -20.68
N PRO A 17 -13.27 -6.47 -21.56
CA PRO A 17 -11.85 -6.34 -21.22
C PRO A 17 -11.48 -4.91 -20.85
N TYR A 18 -10.46 -4.74 -20.01
CA TYR A 18 -9.87 -3.43 -19.70
C TYR A 18 -9.58 -2.62 -20.95
N LEU A 19 -9.61 -1.30 -20.86
CA LEU A 19 -9.14 -0.42 -21.92
C LEU A 19 -7.69 -0.75 -22.27
N THR A 20 -7.34 -0.57 -23.53
CA THR A 20 -5.93 -0.69 -23.94
C THR A 20 -5.12 0.47 -23.41
N ASN A 21 -3.80 0.30 -23.26
CA ASN A 21 -2.90 1.35 -22.83
C ASN A 21 -2.98 2.57 -23.77
N GLY A 22 -3.12 2.32 -25.06
CA GLY A 22 -3.32 3.39 -26.04
C GLY A 22 -4.64 4.15 -25.85
N GLN A 23 -5.75 3.44 -25.50
CA GLN A 23 -7.02 4.09 -25.16
C GLN A 23 -6.93 4.92 -23.88
N LEU A 24 -6.26 4.41 -22.86
CA LEU A 24 -6.03 5.14 -21.61
C LEU A 24 -5.19 6.40 -21.85
N GLU A 25 -4.09 6.28 -22.59
CA GLU A 25 -3.24 7.43 -22.91
C GLU A 25 -3.97 8.46 -23.76
N PHE A 26 -4.80 8.03 -24.71
CA PHE A 26 -5.65 8.94 -25.49
C PHE A 26 -6.61 9.75 -24.60
N ILE A 27 -7.28 9.07 -23.64
CA ILE A 27 -8.17 9.73 -22.67
C ILE A 27 -7.37 10.69 -21.78
N ARG A 28 -6.18 10.27 -21.32
CA ARG A 28 -5.30 11.12 -20.52
C ARG A 28 -4.93 12.41 -21.25
N GLN A 29 -4.51 12.32 -22.51
CA GLN A 29 -4.18 13.49 -23.33
C GLN A 29 -5.39 14.42 -23.53
N TRP A 30 -6.57 13.84 -23.75
CA TRP A 30 -7.81 14.61 -23.87
C TRP A 30 -8.14 15.38 -22.59
N ILE A 31 -7.97 14.74 -21.42
CA ILE A 31 -8.19 15.37 -20.10
C ILE A 31 -7.19 16.51 -19.88
N VAL A 32 -5.89 16.27 -20.13
CA VAL A 32 -4.82 17.27 -19.99
C VAL A 32 -5.06 18.49 -20.88
N ALA A 33 -5.65 18.28 -22.06
CA ALA A 33 -6.05 19.37 -22.96
C ALA A 33 -7.31 20.14 -22.51
N GLY A 34 -7.87 19.85 -21.33
CA GLY A 34 -9.07 20.49 -20.79
C GLY A 34 -10.38 19.82 -21.22
N ALA A 35 -10.34 18.58 -21.65
CA ALA A 35 -11.49 17.74 -22.05
C ALA A 35 -12.47 18.48 -23.03
N PRO A 36 -12.00 19.07 -24.12
CA PRO A 36 -12.84 19.87 -25.00
C PRO A 36 -13.89 19.00 -25.71
N GLU A 37 -15.11 19.54 -25.93
CA GLU A 37 -16.18 18.85 -26.63
C GLU A 37 -15.87 18.62 -28.12
N THR A 38 -15.02 19.44 -28.69
CA THR A 38 -14.70 19.41 -30.14
C THR A 38 -13.21 19.66 -30.40
N GLY A 39 -12.71 19.18 -31.53
CA GLY A 39 -11.32 19.35 -31.90
C GLY A 39 -10.51 18.06 -31.76
N VAL A 40 -9.27 18.10 -32.25
CA VAL A 40 -8.31 16.99 -32.12
C VAL A 40 -7.21 17.44 -31.19
N VAL A 41 -7.19 16.87 -29.98
CA VAL A 41 -6.25 17.24 -28.90
C VAL A 41 -5.42 16.06 -28.40
N ALA A 42 -5.72 14.86 -28.88
CA ALA A 42 -4.99 13.64 -28.58
C ALA A 42 -4.58 12.93 -29.88
N ASP A 43 -3.46 12.21 -29.83
CA ASP A 43 -2.93 11.49 -31.00
C ASP A 43 -3.73 10.19 -31.24
N SER A 44 -4.41 10.12 -32.41
CA SER A 44 -5.18 8.93 -32.78
C SER A 44 -4.31 7.70 -33.06
N SER A 45 -3.01 7.85 -33.33
CA SER A 45 -2.08 6.72 -33.50
C SER A 45 -1.92 5.88 -32.24
N LEU A 46 -2.29 6.45 -31.08
CA LEU A 46 -2.31 5.70 -29.81
C LEU A 46 -3.25 4.48 -29.83
N PHE A 47 -4.28 4.48 -30.68
CA PHE A 47 -5.16 3.31 -30.83
C PHE A 47 -4.47 2.09 -31.50
N ASP A 48 -3.28 2.26 -32.06
CA ASP A 48 -2.45 1.18 -32.59
C ASP A 48 -1.81 0.36 -31.45
N ASP A 49 -1.68 0.94 -30.23
CA ASP A 49 -1.29 0.22 -29.04
C ASP A 49 -2.51 -0.54 -28.46
N THR A 50 -2.55 -1.83 -28.73
CA THR A 50 -3.59 -2.75 -28.27
C THR A 50 -3.21 -3.49 -26.99
N THR A 51 -2.04 -3.20 -26.40
CA THR A 51 -1.65 -3.75 -25.09
C THR A 51 -2.60 -3.27 -24.00
N ARG A 52 -2.79 -4.06 -22.97
CA ARG A 52 -3.66 -3.72 -21.84
C ARG A 52 -3.17 -4.36 -20.56
N PHE A 53 -3.65 -3.86 -19.44
CA PHE A 53 -3.40 -4.51 -18.16
C PHE A 53 -3.88 -5.96 -18.21
N VAL A 54 -3.04 -6.84 -17.72
CA VAL A 54 -3.35 -8.26 -17.51
C VAL A 54 -3.01 -8.56 -16.06
N GLU A 55 -3.98 -9.09 -15.33
CA GLU A 55 -3.75 -9.54 -13.97
C GLU A 55 -2.68 -10.64 -13.98
N VAL A 56 -1.70 -10.50 -13.10
CA VAL A 56 -0.65 -11.51 -12.93
C VAL A 56 -1.22 -12.62 -12.04
N GLU A 57 -1.30 -13.83 -12.60
CA GLU A 57 -1.72 -14.99 -11.81
C GLU A 57 -0.68 -15.30 -10.73
N PHE A 58 -1.14 -15.73 -9.56
CA PHE A 58 -0.27 -16.14 -8.48
C PHE A 58 0.68 -17.27 -8.95
N ALA A 59 1.96 -17.06 -8.70
CA ALA A 59 2.99 -18.07 -8.88
C ALA A 59 4.08 -17.91 -7.80
N PRO A 60 4.70 -19.03 -7.38
CA PRO A 60 5.91 -18.95 -6.58
C PRO A 60 6.99 -18.14 -7.29
N LEU A 61 7.62 -17.21 -6.58
CA LEU A 61 8.72 -16.42 -7.12
C LEU A 61 10.02 -17.22 -7.14
N THR A 62 10.86 -16.96 -8.14
CA THR A 62 12.23 -17.47 -8.14
C THR A 62 13.07 -16.67 -7.15
N PRO A 63 13.75 -17.30 -6.19
CA PRO A 63 14.59 -16.58 -5.25
C PRO A 63 15.65 -15.71 -5.93
N PRO A 64 15.96 -14.51 -5.40
CA PRO A 64 16.94 -13.59 -5.97
C PRO A 64 18.37 -14.13 -5.81
N GLU A 65 19.25 -13.84 -6.78
CA GLU A 65 20.67 -14.17 -6.68
C GLU A 65 21.39 -13.33 -5.60
N ASN A 66 21.02 -12.07 -5.48
CA ASN A 66 21.50 -11.13 -4.45
C ASN A 66 20.33 -10.57 -3.68
N GLY A 67 20.01 -11.20 -2.55
CA GLY A 67 18.86 -10.86 -1.73
C GLY A 67 18.36 -12.06 -0.92
N ILE A 68 17.15 -11.93 -0.43
CA ILE A 68 16.46 -13.01 0.30
C ILE A 68 15.06 -13.19 -0.25
N GLN A 69 14.55 -14.41 -0.11
CA GLN A 69 13.14 -14.73 -0.29
C GLN A 69 12.53 -15.07 1.07
N VAL A 70 11.41 -14.44 1.41
CA VAL A 70 10.56 -14.86 2.52
C VAL A 70 9.25 -15.40 1.99
N HIS A 71 8.66 -16.34 2.73
CA HIS A 71 7.45 -17.04 2.31
C HIS A 71 6.56 -17.32 3.52
N VAL A 72 5.27 -17.07 3.34
CA VAL A 72 4.25 -17.44 4.31
C VAL A 72 3.14 -18.23 3.64
N GLY A 73 2.77 -19.33 4.26
CA GLY A 73 1.74 -20.25 3.75
C GLY A 73 2.29 -21.57 3.23
N PRO A 74 1.43 -22.39 2.57
CA PRO A 74 -0.02 -22.15 2.43
C PRO A 74 -0.75 -22.21 3.78
N PHE A 75 -1.79 -21.40 3.94
CA PHE A 75 -2.67 -21.39 5.11
C PHE A 75 -4.14 -21.31 4.69
N GLU A 76 -5.03 -21.81 5.54
CA GLU A 76 -6.47 -21.77 5.28
C GLU A 76 -7.12 -20.48 5.77
N VAL A 77 -8.06 -19.96 4.98
CA VAL A 77 -8.98 -18.89 5.34
C VAL A 77 -10.40 -19.46 5.22
N GLN A 78 -11.10 -19.55 6.35
CA GLN A 78 -12.41 -20.19 6.42
C GLN A 78 -13.47 -19.39 5.63
N PRO A 79 -14.57 -20.01 5.18
CA PRO A 79 -15.68 -19.31 4.53
C PRO A 79 -16.19 -18.13 5.37
N HIS A 80 -16.52 -17.01 4.70
CA HIS A 80 -17.05 -15.80 5.35
C HIS A 80 -16.21 -15.33 6.55
N TYR A 81 -14.89 -15.48 6.45
CA TYR A 81 -13.96 -15.14 7.52
C TYR A 81 -12.85 -14.22 7.01
N GLU A 82 -12.58 -13.22 7.81
CA GLU A 82 -11.45 -12.31 7.64
C GLU A 82 -10.32 -12.74 8.58
N ARG A 83 -9.19 -13.10 8.00
CA ARG A 83 -8.01 -13.55 8.74
C ARG A 83 -6.85 -12.62 8.56
N GLU A 84 -6.41 -12.03 9.65
CA GLU A 84 -5.20 -11.23 9.70
C GLU A 84 -4.27 -11.77 10.78
N PHE A 85 -2.99 -11.91 10.44
CA PHE A 85 -1.99 -12.47 11.34
C PHE A 85 -0.58 -11.97 11.01
N LEU A 86 0.33 -12.20 11.94
CA LEU A 86 1.77 -12.02 11.79
C LEU A 86 2.46 -13.38 11.70
N ASN A 87 3.49 -13.48 10.85
CA ASN A 87 4.37 -14.64 10.76
C ASN A 87 5.82 -14.17 10.79
N PHE A 88 6.55 -14.58 11.83
CA PHE A 88 7.92 -14.15 12.06
C PHE A 88 8.92 -15.03 11.32
N VAL A 89 9.88 -14.38 10.64
CA VAL A 89 11.02 -15.03 9.99
C VAL A 89 12.31 -14.51 10.61
N ASN A 90 13.13 -15.44 11.13
CA ASN A 90 14.45 -15.10 11.63
C ASN A 90 15.46 -15.00 10.47
N ILE A 91 16.28 -13.96 10.47
CA ILE A 91 17.32 -13.71 9.46
C ILE A 91 18.67 -13.59 10.18
N ASP A 92 19.20 -14.73 10.59
CA ASP A 92 20.38 -14.81 11.46
C ASP A 92 21.71 -14.37 10.85
N THR A 93 21.76 -14.05 9.56
CA THR A 93 23.02 -13.89 8.84
C THR A 93 23.29 -12.50 8.30
N LEU A 94 22.35 -11.59 8.46
CA LEU A 94 22.41 -10.23 7.92
C LEU A 94 22.09 -9.22 9.01
N ASP A 95 22.87 -8.14 9.05
CA ASP A 95 22.62 -7.02 9.96
C ASP A 95 21.78 -5.95 9.25
N GLU A 96 22.41 -5.06 8.55
CA GLU A 96 21.83 -3.95 7.82
C GLU A 96 22.03 -4.17 6.32
N VAL A 97 20.97 -3.95 5.55
CA VAL A 97 20.98 -4.12 4.10
C VAL A 97 20.42 -2.89 3.40
N TYR A 98 20.85 -2.69 2.16
CA TYR A 98 20.26 -1.72 1.23
C TYR A 98 19.34 -2.47 0.27
N ILE A 99 18.04 -2.14 0.29
CA ILE A 99 17.02 -2.75 -0.56
C ILE A 99 16.81 -1.85 -1.77
N LYS A 100 17.03 -2.39 -2.97
CA LYS A 100 16.80 -1.70 -4.26
C LYS A 100 15.53 -2.11 -4.98
N GLN A 101 14.93 -3.23 -4.55
CA GLN A 101 13.74 -3.78 -5.19
C GLN A 101 13.09 -4.78 -4.24
N TYR A 102 11.77 -4.86 -4.27
CA TYR A 102 11.04 -5.97 -3.69
C TYR A 102 9.93 -6.43 -4.64
N GLU A 103 9.67 -7.72 -4.64
CA GLU A 103 8.66 -8.38 -5.47
C GLU A 103 7.77 -9.23 -4.58
N ILE A 104 6.46 -9.02 -4.67
CA ILE A 104 5.45 -9.69 -3.85
C ILE A 104 4.46 -10.39 -4.78
N SER A 105 4.18 -11.67 -4.51
CA SER A 105 3.15 -12.45 -5.19
C SER A 105 2.24 -13.10 -4.15
N MET A 106 0.95 -12.77 -4.18
CA MET A 106 -0.08 -13.23 -3.24
C MET A 106 -1.18 -13.98 -3.96
N ARG A 107 -1.71 -15.04 -3.32
CA ARG A 107 -2.95 -15.69 -3.81
C ARG A 107 -4.13 -14.74 -3.71
N SER A 108 -5.12 -14.97 -4.58
CA SER A 108 -6.39 -14.23 -4.57
C SER A 108 -7.09 -14.31 -3.20
N GLY A 109 -7.86 -13.28 -2.87
CA GLY A 109 -8.50 -13.09 -1.56
C GLY A 109 -7.62 -12.37 -0.54
N SER A 110 -6.40 -12.00 -0.94
CA SER A 110 -5.53 -11.11 -0.17
C SER A 110 -6.10 -9.68 -0.19
N HIS A 111 -6.17 -9.06 0.98
CA HIS A 111 -6.47 -7.65 1.12
C HIS A 111 -5.19 -6.82 1.14
N HIS A 112 -4.22 -7.21 1.97
CA HIS A 112 -2.88 -6.65 1.95
C HIS A 112 -1.82 -7.65 2.45
N PHE A 113 -0.58 -7.31 2.13
CA PHE A 113 0.61 -7.91 2.73
C PHE A 113 1.60 -6.82 3.11
N ILE A 114 2.14 -6.87 4.31
CA ILE A 114 3.08 -5.88 4.84
C ILE A 114 4.29 -6.59 5.43
N LEU A 115 5.48 -6.02 5.20
CA LEU A 115 6.71 -6.42 5.83
C LEU A 115 7.15 -5.38 6.87
N TYR A 116 7.41 -5.88 8.06
CA TYR A 116 7.99 -5.11 9.14
C TYR A 116 9.36 -5.67 9.53
N THR A 117 10.27 -4.78 9.89
CA THR A 117 11.37 -5.07 10.79
C THR A 117 11.04 -4.56 12.19
N PHE A 118 11.99 -4.56 13.08
CA PHE A 118 11.75 -4.19 14.48
C PHE A 118 12.68 -3.07 14.92
N THR A 119 12.18 -2.26 15.85
CA THR A 119 13.05 -1.31 16.57
C THR A 119 14.08 -2.08 17.42
N ASN A 120 15.22 -1.45 17.71
CA ASN A 120 16.32 -2.05 18.48
C ASN A 120 16.00 -2.32 19.98
N VAL A 121 14.77 -2.06 20.41
CA VAL A 121 14.37 -2.12 21.83
C VAL A 121 13.22 -3.10 22.09
N VAL A 122 13.06 -4.11 21.26
CA VAL A 122 12.01 -5.13 21.45
C VAL A 122 12.26 -5.90 22.76
N PRO A 123 11.31 -5.92 23.70
CA PRO A 123 11.45 -6.74 24.90
C PRO A 123 11.61 -8.22 24.54
N PRO A 124 12.55 -8.97 25.16
CA PRO A 124 12.80 -10.37 24.82
C PRO A 124 11.57 -11.28 24.89
N MET A 125 10.61 -10.94 25.76
CA MET A 125 9.36 -11.70 25.92
C MET A 125 8.37 -11.49 24.76
N LEU A 126 8.57 -10.48 23.93
CA LEU A 126 7.73 -10.19 22.77
C LEU A 126 8.37 -10.67 21.46
N VAL A 127 9.63 -11.10 21.48
CA VAL A 127 10.28 -11.66 20.29
C VAL A 127 9.58 -12.96 19.90
N PRO A 128 9.00 -13.05 18.70
CA PRO A 128 8.23 -14.23 18.30
C PRO A 128 9.12 -15.45 18.03
N ASN A 129 8.51 -16.63 18.02
CA ASN A 129 9.19 -17.81 17.54
C ASN A 129 9.16 -17.85 15.99
N PRO A 130 10.25 -18.27 15.33
CA PRO A 130 10.26 -18.39 13.88
C PRO A 130 9.15 -19.30 13.36
N GLY A 131 8.40 -18.84 12.34
CA GLY A 131 7.31 -19.58 11.72
C GLY A 131 6.00 -19.60 12.52
N GLU A 132 5.95 -18.92 13.68
CA GLU A 132 4.74 -18.83 14.48
C GLU A 132 3.69 -17.94 13.79
N TYR A 133 2.46 -18.48 13.65
CA TYR A 133 1.29 -17.71 13.19
C TYR A 133 0.62 -17.06 14.41
N ARG A 134 0.56 -15.74 14.41
CA ARG A 134 -0.03 -14.94 15.49
C ARG A 134 -1.23 -14.18 14.98
N ASP A 135 -2.38 -14.88 14.93
CA ASP A 135 -3.64 -14.27 14.49
C ASP A 135 -3.98 -13.06 15.38
N TYR A 136 -4.49 -11.98 14.77
CA TYR A 136 -4.92 -10.79 15.52
C TYR A 136 -6.19 -11.04 16.31
N ARG A 137 -7.02 -12.01 15.84
CA ARG A 137 -8.30 -12.36 16.47
C ARG A 137 -8.41 -13.85 16.76
N ASP A 138 -9.15 -14.17 17.82
CA ASP A 138 -9.54 -15.54 18.14
C ASP A 138 -10.74 -16.00 17.26
N ALA A 139 -11.16 -17.25 17.40
CA ALA A 139 -12.30 -17.82 16.66
C ALA A 139 -13.64 -17.13 16.95
N ASN A 140 -13.75 -16.29 17.98
CA ASN A 140 -14.93 -15.52 18.32
C ASN A 140 -14.84 -14.06 17.85
N GLY A 141 -13.78 -13.70 17.12
CA GLY A 141 -13.55 -12.36 16.62
C GLY A 141 -12.93 -11.38 17.63
N ASN A 142 -12.56 -11.83 18.85
CA ASN A 142 -11.94 -10.95 19.85
C ASN A 142 -10.45 -10.77 19.57
N TYR A 143 -9.94 -9.57 19.79
CA TYR A 143 -8.52 -9.28 19.68
C TYR A 143 -7.67 -10.08 20.66
N ILE A 144 -6.60 -10.69 20.17
CA ILE A 144 -5.58 -11.36 20.98
C ILE A 144 -4.51 -10.33 21.33
N ILE A 145 -4.69 -9.63 22.44
CA ILE A 145 -3.86 -8.48 22.84
C ILE A 145 -2.37 -8.81 22.88
N ASN A 146 -1.98 -10.02 23.27
CA ASN A 146 -0.58 -10.42 23.30
C ASN A 146 0.04 -10.45 21.89
N ASN A 147 -0.73 -10.82 20.87
CA ASN A 147 -0.26 -10.83 19.49
C ASN A 147 -0.14 -9.41 18.89
N LEU A 148 -0.95 -8.48 19.40
CA LEU A 148 -0.91 -7.07 19.01
C LEU A 148 0.19 -6.28 19.74
N ALA A 149 0.65 -6.72 20.89
CA ALA A 149 1.63 -5.98 21.70
C ALA A 149 2.95 -5.72 20.96
N ILE A 150 3.35 -6.62 20.05
CA ILE A 150 4.58 -6.49 19.24
C ILE A 150 4.48 -5.38 18.20
N THR A 151 3.28 -5.03 17.75
CA THR A 151 3.09 -4.03 16.66
C THR A 151 3.63 -2.64 17.02
N SER A 152 3.70 -2.33 18.33
CA SER A 152 4.32 -1.08 18.83
C SER A 152 5.83 -1.00 18.57
N TYR A 153 6.46 -2.10 18.18
CA TYR A 153 7.88 -2.19 17.87
C TYR A 153 8.15 -2.44 16.39
N HIS A 154 7.12 -2.52 15.57
CA HIS A 154 7.24 -2.68 14.14
C HIS A 154 7.75 -1.40 13.47
N VAL A 155 8.62 -1.59 12.48
CA VAL A 155 9.04 -0.58 11.53
C VAL A 155 8.65 -1.06 10.15
N TYR A 156 7.67 -0.41 9.55
CA TYR A 156 7.24 -0.69 8.18
C TYR A 156 8.38 -0.44 7.19
N PHE A 157 8.55 -1.29 6.19
CA PHE A 157 9.48 -1.01 5.10
C PHE A 157 8.99 -1.41 3.70
N ALA A 158 8.07 -2.35 3.57
CA ALA A 158 7.48 -2.75 2.29
C ALA A 158 6.08 -3.31 2.47
N GLY A 159 5.25 -3.25 1.44
CA GLY A 159 3.92 -3.84 1.44
C GLY A 159 3.13 -3.48 0.19
N THR A 160 2.01 -4.15 -0.01
CA THR A 160 1.10 -3.91 -1.12
C THR A 160 -0.31 -4.39 -0.78
N GLN A 161 -1.32 -3.76 -1.40
CA GLN A 161 -2.70 -4.25 -1.48
C GLN A 161 -2.98 -4.96 -2.81
N TRP A 162 -2.01 -4.99 -3.73
CA TRP A 162 -2.14 -5.65 -5.02
C TRP A 162 -1.65 -7.09 -4.95
N PRO A 163 -2.33 -8.06 -5.59
CA PRO A 163 -1.93 -9.47 -5.60
C PRO A 163 -0.53 -9.72 -6.14
N TYR A 164 -0.06 -8.86 -7.03
CA TYR A 164 1.31 -8.86 -7.52
C TYR A 164 1.88 -7.46 -7.55
N MET A 165 3.09 -7.31 -7.07
CA MET A 165 3.85 -6.07 -7.11
C MET A 165 5.33 -6.39 -7.35
N ASN A 166 5.94 -5.68 -8.28
CA ASN A 166 7.39 -5.70 -8.50
C ASN A 166 7.89 -4.25 -8.51
N TYR A 167 8.38 -3.80 -7.36
CA TYR A 167 8.77 -2.43 -7.15
C TYR A 167 10.28 -2.26 -7.19
N HIS A 168 10.75 -1.33 -8.03
CA HIS A 168 12.14 -0.95 -8.17
C HIS A 168 12.34 0.47 -7.64
N PHE A 169 13.27 0.64 -6.71
CA PHE A 169 13.70 1.98 -6.31
C PHE A 169 14.41 2.70 -7.49
N PRO A 170 14.36 4.04 -7.57
CA PRO A 170 15.08 4.77 -8.59
C PRO A 170 16.59 4.43 -8.63
N PRO A 171 17.26 4.55 -9.78
CA PRO A 171 18.69 4.32 -9.85
C PRO A 171 19.46 5.18 -8.83
N GLY A 172 20.40 4.58 -8.11
CA GLY A 172 21.17 5.24 -7.05
C GLY A 172 20.41 5.40 -5.72
N VAL A 173 19.13 5.00 -5.65
CA VAL A 173 18.33 5.07 -4.41
C VAL A 173 18.13 3.67 -3.86
N ALA A 174 18.30 3.50 -2.55
CA ALA A 174 18.01 2.25 -1.86
C ALA A 174 17.50 2.49 -0.44
N LEU A 175 16.58 1.64 0.00
CA LEU A 175 16.06 1.68 1.37
C LEU A 175 17.00 0.94 2.31
N LYS A 176 17.53 1.64 3.29
CA LYS A 176 18.36 1.04 4.34
C LYS A 176 17.50 0.44 5.42
N VAL A 177 17.64 -0.88 5.64
CA VAL A 177 16.83 -1.61 6.62
C VAL A 177 17.74 -2.46 7.52
N ASP A 178 17.54 -2.33 8.83
CA ASP A 178 18.12 -3.25 9.81
C ASP A 178 17.19 -4.47 9.92
N ILE A 179 17.67 -5.63 9.46
CA ILE A 179 16.94 -6.89 9.50
C ILE A 179 17.50 -7.89 10.52
N ASN A 180 18.45 -7.45 11.35
CA ASN A 180 19.09 -8.26 12.38
C ASN A 180 18.09 -8.91 13.35
N ASN A 181 17.00 -8.20 13.67
CA ASN A 181 15.94 -8.71 14.55
C ASN A 181 14.90 -9.57 13.82
N GLY A 182 15.17 -9.95 12.56
CA GLY A 182 14.24 -10.69 11.71
C GLY A 182 13.17 -9.80 11.08
N LEU A 183 12.23 -10.47 10.40
CA LEU A 183 11.12 -9.82 9.72
C LEU A 183 9.79 -10.39 10.22
N ASP A 184 8.80 -9.52 10.32
CA ASP A 184 7.42 -9.90 10.60
C ASP A 184 6.56 -9.68 9.35
N GLN A 185 5.90 -10.73 8.90
CA GLN A 185 5.06 -10.76 7.71
C GLN A 185 3.60 -10.64 8.16
N ASN A 186 2.97 -9.49 7.91
CA ASN A 186 1.54 -9.32 8.13
C ASN A 186 0.80 -9.76 6.86
N SER A 187 -0.08 -10.73 7.00
CA SER A 187 -0.95 -11.21 5.93
C SER A 187 -2.41 -11.02 6.31
N HIS A 188 -3.16 -10.35 5.45
CA HIS A 188 -4.57 -10.08 5.66
C HIS A 188 -5.38 -10.60 4.46
N TYR A 189 -6.28 -11.54 4.72
CA TYR A 189 -7.12 -12.20 3.74
C TYR A 189 -8.59 -12.09 4.11
N ILE A 190 -9.45 -11.83 3.12
CA ILE A 190 -10.91 -11.75 3.29
C ILE A 190 -11.56 -12.78 2.38
N ASN A 191 -12.07 -13.85 2.98
CA ASN A 191 -12.82 -14.88 2.25
C ASN A 191 -14.32 -14.58 2.31
N ARG A 192 -14.87 -14.10 1.21
CA ARG A 192 -16.32 -13.81 1.06
C ARG A 192 -17.09 -14.97 0.41
N THR A 193 -16.46 -16.13 0.22
CA THR A 193 -17.05 -17.29 -0.45
C THR A 193 -17.54 -18.34 0.53
N ASP A 194 -18.32 -19.33 0.04
CA ASP A 194 -18.81 -20.47 0.82
C ASP A 194 -17.76 -21.59 0.98
N GLU A 195 -16.56 -21.43 0.40
CA GLU A 195 -15.51 -22.45 0.40
C GLU A 195 -14.26 -21.96 1.11
N VAL A 196 -13.48 -22.91 1.66
CA VAL A 196 -12.15 -22.59 2.24
C VAL A 196 -11.23 -22.07 1.13
N GLN A 197 -10.65 -20.93 1.34
CA GLN A 197 -9.60 -20.38 0.49
C GLN A 197 -8.21 -20.67 1.05
N ILE A 198 -7.24 -20.78 0.16
CA ILE A 198 -5.83 -20.95 0.52
C ILE A 198 -5.11 -19.64 0.29
N GLY A 199 -4.57 -19.06 1.36
CA GLY A 199 -3.66 -17.91 1.31
C GLY A 199 -2.21 -18.38 1.22
N GLU A 200 -1.39 -17.62 0.50
CA GLU A 200 0.05 -17.86 0.37
C GLU A 200 0.71 -16.62 -0.23
N VAL A 201 1.88 -16.26 0.28
CA VAL A 201 2.63 -15.08 -0.18
C VAL A 201 4.10 -15.43 -0.33
N TYR A 202 4.67 -15.11 -1.50
CA TYR A 202 6.11 -15.07 -1.74
C TYR A 202 6.57 -13.63 -1.83
N THR A 203 7.70 -13.34 -1.19
CA THR A 203 8.34 -12.03 -1.29
C THR A 203 9.83 -12.17 -1.52
N ASN A 204 10.30 -11.60 -2.60
CA ASN A 204 11.72 -11.39 -2.88
C ASN A 204 12.13 -9.99 -2.45
N ILE A 205 13.25 -9.89 -1.75
CA ILE A 205 13.90 -8.65 -1.36
C ILE A 205 15.28 -8.65 -2.01
N TYR A 206 15.53 -7.70 -2.91
CA TYR A 206 16.77 -7.61 -3.69
C TYR A 206 17.69 -6.54 -3.08
N PHE A 207 18.95 -6.90 -2.84
CA PHE A 207 19.91 -6.00 -2.22
C PHE A 207 20.67 -5.18 -3.26
N ALA A 208 20.93 -3.91 -2.91
CA ALA A 208 21.88 -3.07 -3.61
C ALA A 208 23.30 -3.32 -3.09
N ASP A 209 24.30 -3.08 -3.95
CA ASP A 209 25.68 -2.89 -3.47
C ASP A 209 25.73 -1.52 -2.79
N PRO A 210 26.22 -1.44 -1.52
CA PRO A 210 26.35 -0.14 -0.84
C PRO A 210 27.14 0.92 -1.61
N SER A 211 28.06 0.50 -2.47
CA SER A 211 28.85 1.42 -3.30
C SER A 211 28.06 2.06 -4.46
N GLU A 212 26.89 1.52 -4.79
CA GLU A 212 25.97 2.03 -5.84
C GLU A 212 24.89 2.94 -5.26
N VAL A 213 24.81 3.09 -3.92
CA VAL A 213 23.80 3.89 -3.25
C VAL A 213 24.26 5.35 -3.14
N GLU A 214 23.56 6.24 -3.82
CA GLU A 214 23.78 7.68 -3.80
C GLU A 214 22.88 8.36 -2.76
N HIS A 215 21.64 7.87 -2.59
CA HIS A 215 20.64 8.38 -1.65
C HIS A 215 20.00 7.23 -0.86
N GLU A 216 19.94 7.42 0.46
CA GLU A 216 19.19 6.52 1.35
C GLU A 216 17.71 6.88 1.33
N ALA A 217 16.87 5.98 0.84
CA ALA A 217 15.42 6.12 0.89
C ALA A 217 14.92 6.05 2.33
N GLN A 218 13.86 6.80 2.59
CA GLN A 218 13.12 6.77 3.83
C GLN A 218 11.65 6.46 3.57
N VAL A 219 11.03 5.77 4.51
CA VAL A 219 9.59 5.48 4.45
C VAL A 219 8.80 6.73 4.82
N MET A 220 7.88 7.13 3.95
CA MET A 220 6.84 8.09 4.30
C MET A 220 5.66 7.31 4.91
N PHE A 221 5.31 7.63 6.14
CA PHE A 221 4.19 7.05 6.85
C PHE A 221 3.43 8.15 7.59
N ILE A 222 2.38 8.64 6.97
CA ILE A 222 1.54 9.71 7.53
C ILE A 222 0.21 9.10 7.92
N ASN A 223 -0.08 9.06 9.21
CA ASN A 223 -1.25 8.39 9.77
C ASN A 223 -2.04 9.36 10.66
N LYS A 224 -3.34 9.53 10.38
CA LYS A 224 -4.27 10.23 11.24
C LYS A 224 -5.09 9.21 12.03
N THR A 225 -4.93 9.21 13.36
CA THR A 225 -5.58 8.24 14.25
C THR A 225 -6.69 8.85 15.13
N ASP A 226 -6.74 10.17 15.24
CA ASP A 226 -7.67 10.92 16.09
C ASP A 226 -8.87 11.41 15.27
N PHE A 227 -9.81 10.54 14.97
CA PHE A 227 -11.04 10.90 14.28
C PHE A 227 -12.23 10.06 14.71
N GLU A 228 -13.41 10.56 14.42
CA GLU A 228 -14.69 9.88 14.56
C GLU A 228 -15.51 10.11 13.28
N LEU A 229 -16.11 9.05 12.76
CA LEU A 229 -17.06 9.09 11.66
C LEU A 229 -18.45 8.77 12.23
N PRO A 230 -19.35 9.75 12.35
CA PRO A 230 -20.69 9.53 12.90
C PRO A 230 -21.52 8.56 12.06
N PRO A 231 -22.48 7.82 12.66
CA PRO A 231 -23.39 6.93 11.93
C PRO A 231 -24.19 7.68 10.88
N HIS A 232 -24.38 7.06 9.70
CA HIS A 232 -25.22 7.55 8.60
C HIS A 232 -24.83 8.96 8.10
N GLU A 233 -23.54 9.29 8.16
CA GLU A 233 -23.02 10.57 7.70
C GLU A 233 -21.85 10.39 6.72
N ILE A 234 -21.76 11.29 5.75
CA ILE A 234 -20.57 11.47 4.92
C ILE A 234 -19.68 12.48 5.61
N THR A 235 -18.46 12.09 5.94
CA THR A 235 -17.49 12.91 6.67
C THR A 235 -16.20 13.04 5.87
N THR A 236 -15.71 14.26 5.69
CA THR A 236 -14.37 14.50 5.13
C THR A 236 -13.41 14.85 6.26
N LEU A 237 -12.31 14.09 6.33
CA LEU A 237 -11.20 14.34 7.25
C LEU A 237 -10.07 15.05 6.51
N GLU A 238 -9.38 15.93 7.23
CA GLU A 238 -8.17 16.59 6.73
C GLU A 238 -7.01 16.33 7.67
N HIS A 239 -5.81 16.17 7.11
CA HIS A 239 -4.57 16.08 7.86
C HIS A 239 -3.44 16.75 7.08
N THR A 240 -2.77 17.71 7.70
CA THR A 240 -1.68 18.46 7.07
C THR A 240 -0.37 18.20 7.80
N ILE A 241 0.69 17.92 7.06
CA ILE A 241 2.05 17.84 7.58
C ILE A 241 2.95 18.82 6.83
N SER A 242 4.03 19.25 7.48
CA SER A 242 5.08 20.06 6.84
C SER A 242 6.41 19.33 6.95
N VAL A 243 7.26 19.48 5.93
CA VAL A 243 8.60 18.93 5.93
C VAL A 243 9.60 19.92 6.54
N GLY A 244 10.58 19.40 7.31
CA GLY A 244 11.59 20.22 7.99
C GLY A 244 12.82 20.54 7.14
N GLU A 245 12.99 19.80 6.04
CA GLU A 245 14.09 19.92 5.10
C GLU A 245 13.61 19.58 3.68
N ARG A 246 14.45 19.79 2.68
CA ARG A 246 14.13 19.40 1.31
C ARG A 246 14.04 17.89 1.20
N ILE A 247 12.94 17.39 0.61
CA ILE A 247 12.73 15.98 0.33
C ILE A 247 12.30 15.77 -1.11
N HIS A 248 12.58 14.56 -1.62
CA HIS A 248 12.22 14.11 -2.96
C HIS A 248 11.35 12.87 -2.86
N ILE A 249 10.05 13.02 -3.04
CA ILE A 249 9.06 11.94 -2.94
C ILE A 249 9.00 11.22 -4.29
N PHE A 250 9.25 9.92 -4.31
CA PHE A 250 9.26 9.13 -5.54
C PHE A 250 8.22 8.01 -5.58
N GLN A 251 7.51 7.76 -4.47
CA GLN A 251 6.32 6.89 -4.46
C GLN A 251 5.28 7.42 -3.48
N LEU A 252 4.00 7.28 -3.85
CA LEU A 252 2.86 7.55 -2.98
C LEU A 252 1.76 6.51 -3.19
N PHE A 253 1.12 6.06 -2.11
CA PHE A 253 -0.13 5.32 -2.12
C PHE A 253 -0.89 5.50 -0.81
N SER A 254 -2.22 5.42 -0.86
CA SER A 254 -3.08 5.54 0.33
C SER A 254 -3.47 4.18 0.90
N HIS A 255 -3.91 4.17 2.14
CA HIS A 255 -4.61 3.05 2.76
C HIS A 255 -5.77 3.58 3.60
N ALA A 256 -6.93 3.00 3.38
CA ALA A 256 -8.16 3.20 4.12
C ALA A 256 -8.96 1.90 4.10
N HIS A 257 -10.15 1.88 4.71
CA HIS A 257 -11.04 0.73 4.68
C HIS A 257 -12.31 1.00 3.86
N GLU A 258 -13.30 0.10 3.96
CA GLU A 258 -14.44 -0.01 3.04
C GLU A 258 -15.39 1.21 3.01
N HIS A 259 -15.30 2.09 4.00
CA HIS A 259 -16.14 3.29 4.04
C HIS A 259 -15.53 4.48 3.30
N MET A 260 -14.25 4.39 2.83
CA MET A 260 -13.62 5.44 2.07
C MET A 260 -14.28 5.60 0.69
N LEU A 261 -14.71 6.81 0.37
CA LEU A 261 -15.20 7.20 -0.95
C LEU A 261 -14.09 7.73 -1.85
N GLU A 262 -13.22 8.57 -1.28
CA GLU A 262 -12.10 9.16 -2.00
C GLU A 262 -10.99 9.56 -1.03
N PHE A 263 -9.76 9.52 -1.51
CA PHE A 263 -8.57 9.99 -0.82
C PHE A 263 -7.76 10.85 -1.77
N SER A 264 -7.37 12.05 -1.33
CA SER A 264 -6.54 12.95 -2.14
C SER A 264 -5.41 13.55 -1.33
N VAL A 265 -4.33 13.91 -2.03
CA VAL A 265 -3.18 14.60 -1.44
C VAL A 265 -2.84 15.81 -2.28
N GLU A 266 -2.72 16.96 -1.63
CA GLU A 266 -2.34 18.24 -2.22
C GLU A 266 -1.04 18.75 -1.60
N ILE A 267 -0.24 19.49 -2.38
CA ILE A 267 0.92 20.22 -1.86
C ILE A 267 0.42 21.42 -1.07
N VAL A 268 1.06 21.73 0.05
CA VAL A 268 0.81 22.91 0.87
C VAL A 268 2.06 23.78 0.90
N GLY A 269 1.87 25.05 0.59
CA GLY A 269 2.94 26.05 0.57
C GLY A 269 3.70 26.12 -0.75
N GLY A 270 4.55 27.14 -0.88
CA GLY A 270 5.33 27.38 -2.09
C GLY A 270 4.51 27.76 -3.30
N ASP A 271 5.14 27.68 -4.48
CA ASP A 271 4.53 28.04 -5.76
C ASP A 271 3.52 26.98 -6.26
N ARG A 272 3.55 25.76 -5.67
CA ARG A 272 2.69 24.62 -6.00
C ARG A 272 1.53 24.42 -5.01
N ASP A 273 1.25 25.40 -4.16
CA ASP A 273 0.19 25.31 -3.15
C ASP A 273 -1.17 24.95 -3.79
N GLY A 274 -1.82 23.90 -3.28
CA GLY A 274 -3.08 23.36 -3.79
C GLY A 274 -2.93 22.43 -4.99
N GLU A 275 -1.71 22.08 -5.44
CA GLU A 275 -1.51 21.13 -6.51
C GLU A 275 -1.85 19.71 -6.04
N LEU A 276 -2.79 19.05 -6.75
CA LEU A 276 -3.16 17.66 -6.49
C LEU A 276 -2.05 16.72 -6.99
N VAL A 277 -1.50 15.92 -6.09
CA VAL A 277 -0.40 14.99 -6.38
C VAL A 277 -0.76 13.52 -6.22
N TYR A 278 -1.89 13.23 -5.57
CA TYR A 278 -2.39 11.87 -5.41
C TYR A 278 -3.92 11.88 -5.32
N PHE A 279 -4.56 10.86 -5.93
CA PHE A 279 -6.00 10.63 -5.80
C PHE A 279 -6.32 9.14 -5.89
N ALA A 280 -7.17 8.65 -4.99
CA ALA A 280 -7.71 7.30 -4.98
C ALA A 280 -9.21 7.33 -4.65
N TYR A 281 -9.98 6.44 -5.28
CA TYR A 281 -11.38 6.15 -4.96
C TYR A 281 -11.62 4.64 -4.73
N ASP A 282 -10.59 3.84 -4.91
CA ASP A 282 -10.60 2.40 -4.64
C ASP A 282 -9.78 2.16 -3.37
N TRP A 283 -10.46 1.81 -2.27
CA TRP A 283 -9.84 1.56 -0.98
C TRP A 283 -9.12 0.21 -0.95
N GLU A 284 -9.61 -0.78 -1.72
CA GLU A 284 -9.07 -2.14 -1.74
C GLU A 284 -7.80 -2.23 -2.61
N HIS A 285 -7.78 -1.48 -3.73
CA HIS A 285 -6.65 -1.42 -4.66
C HIS A 285 -6.28 0.02 -5.03
N PRO A 286 -5.80 0.81 -4.06
CA PRO A 286 -5.43 2.20 -4.32
C PRO A 286 -4.29 2.28 -5.35
N PRO A 287 -4.25 3.33 -6.18
CA PRO A 287 -3.13 3.57 -7.08
C PRO A 287 -1.81 3.66 -6.31
N ILE A 288 -0.79 2.97 -6.79
CA ILE A 288 0.60 3.14 -6.35
C ILE A 288 1.27 3.99 -7.41
N LEU A 289 1.59 5.24 -7.06
CA LEU A 289 2.21 6.18 -7.98
C LEU A 289 3.72 6.14 -7.86
N ASP A 290 4.38 5.72 -8.92
CA ASP A 290 5.81 5.89 -9.11
C ASP A 290 6.04 7.23 -9.79
N LEU A 291 6.77 8.11 -9.12
CA LEU A 291 6.93 9.52 -9.50
C LEU A 291 8.31 9.74 -10.14
N ASP A 292 8.33 9.93 -11.45
CA ASP A 292 9.53 10.29 -12.23
C ASP A 292 9.22 11.48 -13.15
N PRO A 293 9.77 12.67 -12.90
CA PRO A 293 10.66 13.01 -11.78
C PRO A 293 9.96 13.00 -10.41
N PRO A 294 10.73 12.84 -9.30
CA PRO A 294 10.18 12.92 -7.95
C PRO A 294 9.52 14.27 -7.65
N ILE A 295 8.53 14.27 -6.77
CA ILE A 295 7.97 15.49 -6.21
C ILE A 295 8.97 16.05 -5.19
N THR A 296 9.52 17.23 -5.47
CA THR A 296 10.35 17.95 -4.50
C THR A 296 9.50 18.86 -3.64
N LEU A 297 9.68 18.78 -2.32
CA LEU A 297 9.15 19.73 -1.34
C LEU A 297 10.32 20.41 -0.64
N GLU A 298 10.24 21.74 -0.55
CA GLU A 298 11.21 22.55 0.19
C GLU A 298 10.87 22.59 1.69
N ALA A 299 11.84 22.93 2.53
CA ALA A 299 11.61 23.11 3.96
C ALA A 299 10.49 24.11 4.23
N GLY A 300 9.47 23.70 4.98
CA GLY A 300 8.28 24.48 5.29
C GLY A 300 7.10 24.26 4.34
N GLU A 301 7.29 23.63 3.19
CA GLU A 301 6.21 23.09 2.38
C GLU A 301 5.70 21.77 3.00
N GLY A 302 4.62 21.21 2.45
CA GLY A 302 4.05 20.00 3.03
C GLY A 302 3.03 19.30 2.15
N LEU A 303 2.34 18.36 2.75
CA LEU A 303 1.23 17.63 2.15
C LEU A 303 -0.03 17.80 2.98
N LYS A 304 -1.14 18.04 2.31
CA LYS A 304 -2.49 18.02 2.89
C LYS A 304 -3.22 16.79 2.35
N LEU A 305 -3.56 15.90 3.24
CA LEU A 305 -4.37 14.72 3.00
C LEU A 305 -5.84 15.08 3.22
N ASN A 306 -6.70 14.69 2.30
CA ASN A 306 -8.15 14.73 2.47
C ASN A 306 -8.70 13.33 2.21
N ALA A 307 -9.56 12.82 3.08
CA ALA A 307 -10.26 11.56 2.88
C ALA A 307 -11.73 11.70 3.24
N THR A 308 -12.60 11.28 2.33
CA THR A 308 -14.06 11.32 2.51
C THR A 308 -14.57 9.91 2.73
N TYR A 309 -15.40 9.74 3.75
CA TYR A 309 -15.98 8.45 4.15
C TYR A 309 -17.49 8.55 4.20
N ASP A 310 -18.16 7.46 3.80
CA ASP A 310 -19.59 7.26 4.00
C ASP A 310 -19.79 6.17 5.07
N ASN A 311 -20.12 6.58 6.28
CA ASN A 311 -20.45 5.64 7.34
C ASN A 311 -21.94 5.27 7.27
N TRP A 312 -22.27 4.22 6.53
CA TRP A 312 -23.66 3.70 6.43
C TRP A 312 -24.09 2.82 7.62
N THR A 313 -23.24 2.65 8.63
CA THR A 313 -23.50 1.80 9.79
C THR A 313 -24.24 2.54 10.89
N ASP A 314 -24.77 1.78 11.88
CA ASP A 314 -25.39 2.33 13.11
C ASP A 314 -24.35 2.70 14.19
N LYS A 315 -23.04 2.56 13.90
CA LYS A 315 -21.96 2.78 14.86
C LYS A 315 -21.12 4.00 14.46
N THR A 316 -20.57 4.71 15.44
CA THR A 316 -19.48 5.65 15.17
C THR A 316 -18.20 4.86 14.89
N LEU A 317 -17.61 5.05 13.72
CA LEU A 317 -16.33 4.43 13.35
C LEU A 317 -15.17 5.29 13.84
N ARG A 318 -14.07 4.64 14.13
CA ARG A 318 -12.82 5.25 14.62
C ARG A 318 -11.63 4.57 13.96
N PHE A 319 -10.45 5.13 14.21
CA PHE A 319 -9.23 4.45 13.82
C PHE A 319 -9.16 3.06 14.46
N GLY A 320 -8.89 2.04 13.63
CA GLY A 320 -8.71 0.67 14.06
C GLY A 320 -8.16 -0.23 12.97
N LEU A 321 -7.78 -1.45 13.35
CA LEU A 321 -7.11 -2.42 12.48
C LEU A 321 -8.08 -3.34 11.73
N LEU A 322 -9.38 -3.29 12.03
CA LEU A 322 -10.36 -4.14 11.40
C LEU A 322 -10.95 -3.48 10.16
N GLY A 323 -11.40 -4.29 9.22
CA GLY A 323 -12.20 -3.81 8.09
C GLY A 323 -13.49 -3.07 8.49
N GLU A 324 -14.03 -3.35 9.71
CA GLU A 324 -15.17 -2.62 10.30
C GLU A 324 -14.78 -1.29 10.95
N ASP A 325 -13.50 -1.03 11.18
CA ASP A 325 -12.94 0.25 11.64
C ASP A 325 -12.52 1.06 10.42
N GLU A 326 -11.89 2.22 10.61
CA GLU A 326 -11.37 3.00 9.51
C GLU A 326 -9.92 3.43 9.71
N MET A 327 -9.25 3.71 8.58
CA MET A 327 -7.90 4.24 8.54
C MET A 327 -7.80 5.44 7.60
N MET A 328 -6.86 6.33 7.89
CA MET A 328 -6.44 7.42 7.01
C MET A 328 -4.91 7.47 7.00
N ILE A 329 -4.31 6.74 6.06
CA ILE A 329 -2.86 6.58 5.98
C ILE A 329 -2.37 6.91 4.57
N LEU A 330 -1.28 7.67 4.48
CA LEU A 330 -0.49 7.83 3.27
C LEU A 330 0.86 7.17 3.47
N PHE A 331 1.16 6.25 2.57
CA PHE A 331 2.46 5.60 2.45
C PHE A 331 3.24 6.15 1.26
N GLY A 332 4.53 5.95 1.29
CA GLY A 332 5.41 6.25 0.17
C GLY A 332 6.87 6.12 0.55
N TYR A 333 7.69 6.58 -0.38
CA TYR A 333 9.13 6.69 -0.15
C TYR A 333 9.65 8.04 -0.62
N TYR A 334 10.64 8.53 0.08
CA TYR A 334 11.35 9.76 -0.25
C TYR A 334 12.84 9.63 0.11
N TYR A 335 13.64 10.55 -0.39
CA TYR A 335 15.02 10.74 0.06
C TYR A 335 15.29 12.23 0.28
N THR A 336 16.37 12.55 0.98
CA THR A 336 16.89 13.91 1.20
C THR A 336 18.12 14.15 0.35
N ASP A 337 18.52 15.45 0.17
CA ASP A 337 19.75 15.83 -0.55
C ASP A 337 21.02 15.28 0.10
#